data_05c7b44b90780f899532101b536d0424
#
_entry.id   05c7b44b90780f899532101b536d0424
#
_cell.length_a   1.000
_cell.length_b   1.000
_cell.length_c   1.000
_cell.angle_alpha   90.00
_cell.angle_beta   90.00
_cell.angle_gamma   90.00
#
_symmetry.space_group_name_H-M   'P 1'
#
loop_
_entity.id
_entity.type
_entity.pdbx_description
1 polymer ?
#
loop_
_entity_poly.entity_id
_entity_poly.type
_entity_poly.pdbx_seq_one_letter_code
_entity_poly.pdbx_strand_id
1 'polypeptide(L)'
;HFKMRNFLFTTRLDYDITGTAYSTVLWIALKDPKTGKTSYLWSDYQEWKAMREWSKRCERMMVYSKSNVNKDGSTSLLGTNGRPVYIPAGLLQQIAPSNRRYYTELTPELLEDFLFDLSYNILGTNERKFVALTGEMGMREFDRVLKQKAATMNLIDTKFISGSGQALVLGGQFVTYKMTNGIELTLKHFPLYDDTTYNRLLHPVSGKPLESYRMTFLDLGRRDGQANIVKVVRKDREMVIWNTSGSVAPGTGYSKNKSTVRSNAKDGYSVHFLGEMGIMLRDPRACGELLMEVED
;
A
#
# COMPACT_ATOMS: atom_id res chain seq x y z
N HIS A 1 15.91 11.55 24.47
CA HIS A 1 15.96 11.06 23.08
C HIS A 1 15.35 9.67 23.03
N PHE A 2 14.27 9.51 22.26
CA PHE A 2 13.63 8.22 22.03
C PHE A 2 14.20 7.61 20.75
N LYS A 3 14.77 6.42 20.83
CA LYS A 3 15.35 5.72 19.67
C LYS A 3 14.39 4.63 19.21
N MET A 4 13.84 4.79 18.01
CA MET A 4 13.06 3.73 17.35
C MET A 4 13.99 2.87 16.48
N ARG A 5 13.78 1.56 16.52
CA ARG A 5 14.46 0.60 15.64
C ARG A 5 13.43 -0.16 14.82
N ASN A 6 13.70 -0.31 13.55
CA ASN A 6 12.92 -1.18 12.68
C ASN A 6 13.87 -2.05 11.86
N PHE A 7 13.36 -3.12 11.28
CA PHE A 7 14.11 -4.08 10.50
C PHE A 7 13.64 -4.08 9.05
N LEU A 8 14.40 -4.74 8.17
CA LEU A 8 13.97 -5.04 6.80
C LEU A 8 13.35 -6.43 6.78
N PHE A 9 12.31 -6.62 6.00
CA PHE A 9 11.80 -7.95 5.69
C PHE A 9 12.44 -8.49 4.42
N THR A 10 12.56 -9.81 4.34
CA THR A 10 12.97 -10.52 3.14
C THR A 10 11.75 -11.20 2.54
N THR A 11 11.36 -10.81 1.35
CA THR A 11 10.29 -11.47 0.58
C THR A 11 10.89 -12.34 -0.50
N ARG A 12 10.39 -13.57 -0.62
CA ARG A 12 10.74 -14.50 -1.68
C ARG A 12 9.49 -15.02 -2.35
N LEU A 13 9.59 -15.22 -3.64
CA LEU A 13 8.57 -15.89 -4.45
C LEU A 13 9.29 -16.71 -5.51
N ASP A 14 8.92 -17.97 -5.63
CA ASP A 14 9.46 -18.87 -6.63
C ASP A 14 8.30 -19.45 -7.45
N TYR A 15 8.53 -19.68 -8.73
CA TYR A 15 7.63 -20.46 -9.55
C TYR A 15 8.39 -21.27 -10.59
N ASP A 16 7.82 -22.41 -10.93
CA ASP A 16 8.38 -23.34 -11.92
C ASP A 16 7.51 -23.36 -13.18
N ILE A 17 8.15 -23.42 -14.33
CA ILE A 17 7.49 -23.64 -15.62
C ILE A 17 8.09 -24.89 -16.25
N THR A 18 7.22 -25.84 -16.61
CA THR A 18 7.61 -27.06 -17.31
C THR A 18 7.84 -26.78 -18.79
N GLY A 19 8.62 -27.62 -19.47
CA GLY A 19 8.88 -27.51 -20.89
C GLY A 19 7.59 -27.56 -21.75
N THR A 20 6.64 -28.37 -21.35
CA THR A 20 5.31 -28.44 -22.00
C THR A 20 4.52 -27.14 -21.82
N ALA A 21 4.50 -26.60 -20.60
CA ALA A 21 3.81 -25.33 -20.31
C ALA A 21 4.45 -24.13 -21.02
N TYR A 22 5.76 -24.19 -21.25
CA TYR A 22 6.49 -23.15 -21.97
C TYR A 22 6.00 -22.94 -23.40
N SER A 23 5.63 -23.99 -24.10
CA SER A 23 5.13 -23.96 -25.48
C SER A 23 3.63 -23.71 -25.59
N THR A 24 2.92 -23.63 -24.47
CA THR A 24 1.48 -23.39 -24.45
C THR A 24 1.12 -21.98 -24.87
N VAL A 25 0.20 -21.85 -25.80
CA VAL A 25 -0.27 -20.57 -26.34
C VAL A 25 -1.57 -20.14 -25.67
N LEU A 26 -1.67 -18.88 -25.33
CA LEU A 26 -2.89 -18.26 -24.81
C LEU A 26 -3.79 -17.79 -25.95
N TRP A 27 -5.12 -17.92 -25.73
CA TRP A 27 -6.13 -17.36 -26.64
C TRP A 27 -6.24 -15.81 -26.52
N ILE A 28 -5.79 -15.24 -25.42
CA ILE A 28 -5.88 -13.80 -25.13
C ILE A 28 -4.48 -13.20 -25.25
N ALA A 29 -4.37 -12.15 -26.05
CA ALA A 29 -3.12 -11.39 -26.19
C ALA A 29 -2.81 -10.62 -24.91
N LEU A 30 -1.62 -10.80 -24.39
CA LEU A 30 -1.08 -10.02 -23.29
C LEU A 30 -0.23 -8.87 -23.86
N LYS A 31 -0.64 -7.65 -23.63
CA LYS A 31 0.12 -6.45 -24.01
C LYS A 31 0.94 -5.97 -22.84
N ASP A 32 2.26 -5.90 -23.01
CA ASP A 32 3.15 -5.32 -22.02
C ASP A 32 2.91 -3.80 -21.95
N PRO A 33 2.52 -3.26 -20.79
CA PRO A 33 2.25 -1.83 -20.66
C PRO A 33 3.47 -0.93 -20.86
N LYS A 34 4.70 -1.45 -20.69
CA LYS A 34 5.94 -0.68 -20.85
C LYS A 34 6.47 -0.70 -22.27
N THR A 35 6.47 -1.86 -22.92
CA THR A 35 7.08 -2.04 -24.24
C THR A 35 6.06 -2.03 -25.38
N GLY A 36 4.77 -2.15 -25.06
CA GLY A 36 3.70 -2.26 -26.04
C GLY A 36 3.68 -3.59 -26.82
N LYS A 37 4.64 -4.48 -26.56
CA LYS A 37 4.70 -5.80 -27.22
C LYS A 37 3.55 -6.69 -26.79
N THR A 38 3.04 -7.44 -27.73
CA THR A 38 1.98 -8.40 -27.51
C THR A 38 2.56 -9.81 -27.44
N SER A 39 2.22 -10.57 -26.40
CA SER A 39 2.60 -11.97 -26.24
C SER A 39 1.35 -12.84 -26.08
N TYR A 40 1.41 -14.03 -26.64
CA TYR A 40 0.39 -15.08 -26.54
C TYR A 40 0.91 -16.29 -25.73
N LEU A 41 2.10 -16.23 -25.14
CA LEU A 41 2.69 -17.33 -24.43
C LEU A 41 2.16 -17.43 -23.00
N TRP A 42 1.81 -18.63 -22.57
CA TRP A 42 1.39 -18.91 -21.20
C TRP A 42 2.49 -18.57 -20.18
N SER A 43 3.76 -18.81 -20.52
CA SER A 43 4.90 -18.50 -19.68
C SER A 43 4.98 -17.02 -19.30
N ASP A 44 4.73 -16.12 -20.28
CA ASP A 44 4.76 -14.67 -20.04
C ASP A 44 3.61 -14.24 -19.13
N TYR A 45 2.45 -14.87 -19.27
CA TYR A 45 1.32 -14.64 -18.36
C TYR A 45 1.65 -15.05 -16.92
N GLN A 46 2.26 -16.22 -16.72
CA GLN A 46 2.65 -16.70 -15.40
C GLN A 46 3.70 -15.78 -14.75
N GLU A 47 4.67 -15.32 -15.54
CA GLU A 47 5.68 -14.37 -15.07
C GLU A 47 5.05 -13.04 -14.64
N TRP A 48 4.14 -12.49 -15.45
CA TRP A 48 3.39 -11.29 -15.10
C TRP A 48 2.56 -11.47 -13.83
N LYS A 49 1.87 -12.61 -13.68
CA LYS A 49 1.07 -12.93 -12.50
C LYS A 49 1.96 -13.04 -11.25
N ALA A 50 3.10 -13.71 -11.35
CA ALA A 50 4.06 -13.85 -10.26
C ALA A 50 4.63 -12.48 -9.82
N MET A 51 4.96 -11.61 -10.76
CA MET A 51 5.41 -10.25 -10.50
C MET A 51 4.37 -9.43 -9.74
N ARG A 52 3.11 -9.51 -10.17
CA ARG A 52 1.99 -8.83 -9.53
C ARG A 52 1.75 -9.34 -8.11
N GLU A 53 1.80 -10.67 -7.92
CA GLU A 53 1.65 -11.29 -6.61
C GLU A 53 2.79 -10.90 -5.67
N TRP A 54 4.03 -10.89 -6.17
CA TRP A 54 5.19 -10.46 -5.41
C TRP A 54 5.06 -9.01 -4.95
N SER A 55 4.63 -8.10 -5.86
CA SER A 55 4.40 -6.68 -5.54
C SER A 55 3.35 -6.52 -4.45
N LYS A 56 2.21 -7.23 -4.55
CA LYS A 56 1.17 -7.24 -3.52
C LYS A 56 1.67 -7.71 -2.16
N ARG A 57 2.51 -8.75 -2.13
CA ARG A 57 3.12 -9.25 -0.89
C ARG A 57 4.02 -8.20 -0.26
N CYS A 58 4.85 -7.54 -1.07
CA CYS A 58 5.73 -6.47 -0.59
C CYS A 58 4.93 -5.30 0.00
N GLU A 59 3.90 -4.82 -0.70
CA GLU A 59 3.01 -3.75 -0.21
C GLU A 59 2.33 -4.16 1.09
N ARG A 60 1.81 -5.38 1.15
CA ARG A 60 1.15 -5.90 2.34
C ARG A 60 2.10 -5.96 3.54
N MET A 61 3.32 -6.43 3.34
CA MET A 61 4.33 -6.45 4.40
C MET A 61 4.71 -5.05 4.85
N MET A 62 4.85 -4.09 3.93
CA MET A 62 5.16 -2.71 4.29
C MET A 62 4.03 -2.04 5.07
N VAL A 63 2.78 -2.37 4.82
CA VAL A 63 1.63 -1.72 5.48
C VAL A 63 1.23 -2.44 6.77
N TYR A 64 0.98 -3.75 6.71
CA TYR A 64 0.33 -4.52 7.78
C TYR A 64 1.27 -5.30 8.69
N SER A 65 2.55 -5.39 8.38
CA SER A 65 3.47 -6.21 9.18
C SER A 65 3.47 -5.78 10.64
N LYS A 66 3.46 -6.76 11.54
CA LYS A 66 3.58 -6.55 12.98
C LYS A 66 4.94 -7.05 13.45
N SER A 67 5.67 -6.21 14.14
CA SER A 67 6.99 -6.54 14.67
C SER A 67 6.87 -7.66 15.72
N ASN A 68 7.76 -8.63 15.62
CA ASN A 68 7.95 -9.69 16.62
C ASN A 68 9.10 -9.39 17.59
N VAL A 69 9.61 -8.17 17.57
CA VAL A 69 10.77 -7.78 18.36
C VAL A 69 10.32 -7.26 19.73
N ASN A 70 10.85 -7.84 20.78
CA ASN A 70 10.63 -7.43 22.16
C ASN A 70 11.32 -6.09 22.46
N LYS A 71 11.01 -5.48 23.61
CA LYS A 71 11.61 -4.21 24.04
C LYS A 71 13.13 -4.28 24.22
N ASP A 72 13.67 -5.44 24.56
CA ASP A 72 15.10 -5.73 24.69
C ASP A 72 15.82 -5.95 23.35
N GLY A 73 15.06 -6.01 22.24
CA GLY A 73 15.58 -6.28 20.91
C GLY A 73 15.68 -7.77 20.56
N SER A 74 15.23 -8.66 21.42
CA SER A 74 15.18 -10.10 21.16
C SER A 74 13.91 -10.49 20.39
N THR A 75 13.93 -11.68 19.81
CA THR A 75 12.75 -12.32 19.20
C THR A 75 12.69 -13.78 19.59
N SER A 76 11.50 -14.31 19.80
CA SER A 76 11.25 -15.73 20.04
C SER A 76 11.14 -16.54 18.75
N LEU A 77 11.02 -15.89 17.59
CA LEU A 77 10.89 -16.58 16.32
C LEU A 77 12.28 -17.01 15.80
N LEU A 78 12.47 -18.30 15.66
CA LEU A 78 13.69 -18.90 15.10
C LEU A 78 13.40 -19.47 13.71
N GLY A 79 14.35 -19.28 12.80
CA GLY A 79 14.33 -19.91 11.48
C GLY A 79 14.73 -21.41 11.58
N THR A 80 14.61 -22.12 10.47
CA THR A 80 14.98 -23.54 10.36
C THR A 80 16.44 -23.83 10.70
N ASN A 81 17.29 -22.81 10.62
CA ASN A 81 18.71 -22.86 10.98
C ASN A 81 19.01 -22.42 12.42
N GLY A 82 17.99 -22.28 13.28
CA GLY A 82 18.11 -21.84 14.66
C GLY A 82 18.46 -20.36 14.85
N ARG A 83 18.55 -19.58 13.78
CA ARG A 83 18.85 -18.14 13.87
C ARG A 83 17.57 -17.31 14.08
N PRO A 84 17.66 -16.17 14.83
CA PRO A 84 16.54 -15.28 15.02
C PRO A 84 16.00 -14.73 13.70
N VAL A 85 14.67 -14.74 13.54
CA VAL A 85 13.98 -14.13 12.40
C VAL A 85 13.26 -12.88 12.87
N TYR A 86 13.66 -11.73 12.35
CA TYR A 86 13.08 -10.44 12.67
C TYR A 86 12.01 -10.06 11.66
N ILE A 87 10.81 -9.79 12.16
CA ILE A 87 9.71 -9.24 11.37
C ILE A 87 9.64 -7.74 11.68
N PRO A 88 9.68 -6.87 10.66
CA PRO A 88 9.63 -5.43 10.89
C PRO A 88 8.23 -4.96 11.26
N ALA A 89 8.15 -3.78 11.86
CA ALA A 89 6.91 -3.03 11.98
C ALA A 89 6.51 -2.44 10.63
N GLY A 90 5.29 -2.70 10.19
CA GLY A 90 4.68 -2.06 9.04
C GLY A 90 4.25 -0.62 9.35
N LEU A 91 3.75 0.07 8.32
CA LEU A 91 3.31 1.47 8.44
C LEU A 91 2.25 1.65 9.54
N LEU A 92 1.21 0.81 9.52
CA LEU A 92 0.10 0.91 10.46
C LEU A 92 0.55 0.70 11.92
N GLN A 93 1.50 -0.18 12.17
CA GLN A 93 2.03 -0.39 13.52
C GLN A 93 2.88 0.78 14.02
N GLN A 94 3.54 1.52 13.11
CA GLN A 94 4.40 2.65 13.46
C GLN A 94 3.62 3.92 13.78
N ILE A 95 2.33 4.04 13.39
CA ILE A 95 1.48 5.17 13.74
C ILE A 95 1.27 5.21 15.25
N ALA A 96 1.37 6.40 15.84
CA ALA A 96 1.18 6.59 17.27
C ALA A 96 -0.20 6.07 17.72
N PRO A 97 -0.29 5.23 18.77
CA PRO A 97 -1.58 4.71 19.24
C PRO A 97 -2.57 5.81 19.66
N SER A 98 -2.08 6.95 20.13
CA SER A 98 -2.90 8.12 20.48
C SER A 98 -3.63 8.73 19.28
N ASN A 99 -3.15 8.47 18.07
CA ASN A 99 -3.70 9.02 16.83
C ASN A 99 -4.61 8.02 16.12
N ARG A 100 -5.20 7.10 16.88
CA ARG A 100 -6.22 6.17 16.40
C ARG A 100 -7.52 6.51 17.04
N ARG A 101 -8.54 6.74 16.20
CA ARG A 101 -9.91 6.96 16.65
C ARG A 101 -10.83 5.96 15.98
N TYR A 102 -11.85 5.56 16.74
CA TYR A 102 -12.92 4.70 16.25
C TYR A 102 -14.12 5.57 15.92
N TYR A 103 -14.89 5.20 14.92
CA TYR A 103 -16.11 5.87 14.53
C TYR A 103 -17.16 4.87 14.03
N THR A 104 -18.41 5.11 14.33
CA THR A 104 -19.56 4.36 13.80
C THR A 104 -20.15 5.06 12.59
N GLU A 105 -20.15 6.39 12.62
CA GLU A 105 -20.57 7.25 11.52
C GLU A 105 -19.53 8.36 11.28
N LEU A 106 -19.14 8.54 10.03
CA LEU A 106 -18.24 9.62 9.65
C LEU A 106 -19.03 10.92 9.54
N THR A 107 -18.67 11.91 10.37
CA THR A 107 -19.24 13.25 10.32
C THR A 107 -18.21 14.30 9.92
N PRO A 108 -18.63 15.45 9.35
CA PRO A 108 -17.70 16.52 9.00
C PRO A 108 -16.90 17.01 10.20
N GLU A 109 -17.54 17.14 11.36
CA GLU A 109 -16.93 17.64 12.60
C GLU A 109 -15.84 16.66 13.08
N LEU A 110 -16.14 15.36 13.10
CA LEU A 110 -15.16 14.34 13.48
C LEU A 110 -13.91 14.39 12.59
N LEU A 111 -14.11 14.56 11.28
CA LEU A 111 -13.00 14.62 10.32
C LEU A 111 -12.16 15.90 10.54
N GLU A 112 -12.81 17.04 10.77
CA GLU A 112 -12.14 18.31 11.01
C GLU A 112 -11.36 18.32 12.31
N ASP A 113 -11.95 17.84 13.40
CA ASP A 113 -11.31 17.73 14.71
C ASP A 113 -10.10 16.77 14.66
N PHE A 114 -10.27 15.65 13.97
CA PHE A 114 -9.18 14.69 13.82
C PHE A 114 -7.99 15.27 13.03
N LEU A 115 -8.27 15.95 11.92
CA LEU A 115 -7.22 16.59 11.11
C LEU A 115 -6.57 17.76 11.87
N PHE A 116 -7.36 18.51 12.63
CA PHE A 116 -6.84 19.57 13.50
C PHE A 116 -5.88 19.00 14.53
N ASP A 117 -6.26 17.94 15.24
CA ASP A 117 -5.42 17.29 16.24
C ASP A 117 -4.11 16.73 15.62
N LEU A 118 -4.19 16.10 14.44
CA LEU A 118 -3.00 15.62 13.73
C LEU A 118 -2.08 16.76 13.30
N SER A 119 -2.64 17.91 12.94
CA SER A 119 -1.86 19.06 12.48
C SER A 119 -1.39 19.96 13.63
N TYR A 120 -1.94 19.77 14.83
CA TYR A 120 -1.64 20.62 15.98
C TYR A 120 -0.19 20.45 16.42
N ASN A 121 0.49 21.58 16.58
CA ASN A 121 1.88 21.63 17.05
C ASN A 121 2.87 20.84 16.15
N ILE A 122 2.57 20.69 14.86
CA ILE A 122 3.54 20.20 13.89
C ILE A 122 4.55 21.31 13.60
N LEU A 123 5.73 21.18 14.17
CA LEU A 123 6.83 22.13 13.97
C LEU A 123 7.57 21.82 12.66
N GLY A 124 7.93 22.84 11.91
CA GLY A 124 8.89 22.73 10.80
C GLY A 124 8.32 22.58 9.39
N THR A 125 7.00 22.64 9.22
CA THR A 125 6.40 22.70 7.88
C THR A 125 5.38 23.84 7.78
N ASN A 126 5.49 24.65 6.72
CA ASN A 126 4.46 25.65 6.38
C ASN A 126 3.29 25.00 5.63
N GLU A 127 3.45 23.75 5.18
CA GLU A 127 2.46 23.04 4.40
C GLU A 127 1.82 21.93 5.24
N ARG A 128 0.51 22.05 5.47
CA ARG A 128 -0.30 21.06 6.20
C ARG A 128 -1.04 20.19 5.19
N LYS A 129 -0.30 19.30 4.52
CA LYS A 129 -0.85 18.43 3.48
C LYS A 129 -0.87 16.99 3.94
N PHE A 130 -2.04 16.41 3.97
CA PHE A 130 -2.26 15.00 4.31
C PHE A 130 -2.74 14.22 3.09
N VAL A 131 -2.30 12.97 3.01
CA VAL A 131 -2.86 11.99 2.08
C VAL A 131 -3.59 10.93 2.91
N ALA A 132 -4.88 10.77 2.67
CA ALA A 132 -5.65 9.69 3.27
C ALA A 132 -5.72 8.51 2.31
N LEU A 133 -5.20 7.37 2.77
CA LEU A 133 -5.39 6.08 2.12
C LEU A 133 -6.66 5.46 2.66
N THR A 134 -7.58 5.07 1.78
CA THR A 134 -8.85 4.45 2.18
C THR A 134 -9.34 3.46 1.13
N GLY A 135 -10.20 2.52 1.52
CA GLY A 135 -10.88 1.64 0.60
C GLY A 135 -12.07 2.33 -0.09
N GLU A 136 -12.76 1.58 -0.93
CA GLU A 136 -13.90 2.07 -1.71
C GLU A 136 -15.04 2.57 -0.81
N MET A 137 -15.30 1.87 0.30
CA MET A 137 -16.36 2.27 1.23
C MET A 137 -16.00 3.54 1.99
N GLY A 138 -14.75 3.72 2.40
CA GLY A 138 -14.30 4.98 3.03
C GLY A 138 -14.33 6.14 2.05
N MET A 139 -14.02 5.95 0.76
CA MET A 139 -14.20 6.98 -0.27
C MET A 139 -15.66 7.40 -0.39
N ARG A 140 -16.58 6.44 -0.35
CA ARG A 140 -18.03 6.72 -0.39
C ARG A 140 -18.52 7.48 0.83
N GLU A 141 -18.09 7.09 2.03
CA GLU A 141 -18.42 7.79 3.27
C GLU A 141 -17.90 9.24 3.25
N PHE A 142 -16.70 9.45 2.79
CA PHE A 142 -16.12 10.78 2.66
C PHE A 142 -16.90 11.66 1.66
N ASP A 143 -17.28 11.12 0.51
CA ASP A 143 -18.09 11.84 -0.48
C ASP A 143 -19.48 12.22 0.11
N ARG A 144 -20.09 11.33 0.92
CA ARG A 144 -21.31 11.59 1.65
C ARG A 144 -21.16 12.78 2.60
N VAL A 145 -20.10 12.79 3.40
CA VAL A 145 -19.79 13.87 4.35
C VAL A 145 -19.61 15.20 3.65
N LEU A 146 -18.88 15.24 2.54
CA LEU A 146 -18.68 16.47 1.79
C LEU A 146 -19.98 16.99 1.16
N LYS A 147 -20.85 16.11 0.67
CA LYS A 147 -22.16 16.50 0.13
C LYS A 147 -23.06 17.06 1.22
N GLN A 148 -23.07 16.48 2.41
CA GLN A 148 -23.81 17.00 3.56
C GLN A 148 -23.32 18.42 3.93
N LYS A 149 -22.02 18.62 4.03
CA LYS A 149 -21.43 19.93 4.32
C LYS A 149 -21.74 20.96 3.23
N ALA A 150 -21.65 20.59 1.97
CA ALA A 150 -22.00 21.45 0.85
C ALA A 150 -23.49 21.84 0.86
N ALA A 151 -24.37 20.92 1.21
CA ALA A 151 -25.80 21.20 1.32
C ALA A 151 -26.14 22.15 2.49
N THR A 152 -25.40 22.05 3.61
CA THR A 152 -25.60 22.90 4.80
C THR A 152 -25.06 24.32 4.58
N MET A 153 -24.04 24.49 3.75
CA MET A 153 -23.40 25.79 3.54
C MET A 153 -24.13 26.72 2.58
N ASN A 154 -25.32 26.40 2.06
CA ASN A 154 -26.06 27.25 1.10
C ASN A 154 -25.11 27.93 0.11
N LEU A 155 -24.45 27.14 -0.76
CA LEU A 155 -23.44 27.65 -1.68
C LEU A 155 -24.06 28.61 -2.70
N ILE A 156 -24.17 29.88 -2.31
CA ILE A 156 -24.60 30.99 -3.20
C ILE A 156 -23.48 31.30 -4.21
N ASP A 157 -22.24 30.88 -3.95
CA ASP A 157 -21.10 31.20 -4.80
C ASP A 157 -20.48 29.95 -5.44
N THR A 158 -20.81 29.74 -6.70
CA THR A 158 -20.22 28.69 -7.56
C THR A 158 -18.70 28.79 -7.72
N LYS A 159 -18.11 29.92 -7.32
CA LYS A 159 -16.64 30.10 -7.33
C LYS A 159 -15.91 29.28 -6.27
N PHE A 160 -16.60 28.83 -5.21
CA PHE A 160 -16.02 28.01 -4.16
C PHE A 160 -15.68 26.59 -4.67
N ILE A 161 -16.32 26.16 -5.76
CA ILE A 161 -16.15 24.83 -6.36
C ILE A 161 -15.15 24.86 -7.52
N SER A 162 -14.83 26.05 -8.04
CA SER A 162 -13.96 26.28 -9.19
C SER A 162 -12.54 26.66 -8.77
N GLY A 163 -11.91 25.86 -7.94
CA GLY A 163 -10.47 25.97 -7.68
C GLY A 163 -9.62 25.33 -8.78
N SER A 164 -9.86 25.62 -10.03
CA SER A 164 -9.06 25.43 -11.24
C SER A 164 -9.93 25.06 -12.45
N GLY A 165 -10.80 26.01 -12.87
CA GLY A 165 -11.34 26.00 -14.25
C GLY A 165 -12.16 24.80 -14.73
N GLN A 166 -12.51 23.85 -13.86
CA GLN A 166 -13.38 22.73 -14.23
C GLN A 166 -14.77 22.94 -13.63
N ALA A 167 -15.76 22.94 -14.52
CA ALA A 167 -17.16 23.00 -14.14
C ALA A 167 -17.53 21.85 -13.18
N LEU A 168 -18.34 22.15 -12.17
CA LEU A 168 -18.93 21.13 -11.29
C LEU A 168 -19.74 20.16 -12.14
N VAL A 169 -19.20 18.99 -12.40
CA VAL A 169 -19.98 17.89 -12.95
C VAL A 169 -20.72 17.26 -11.76
N LEU A 170 -22.05 17.32 -11.77
CA LEU A 170 -22.89 16.57 -10.82
C LEU A 170 -22.51 15.08 -10.93
N GLY A 171 -21.85 14.55 -9.87
CA GLY A 171 -21.26 13.21 -9.87
C GLY A 171 -19.74 13.22 -9.83
N GLY A 172 -19.09 14.40 -9.79
CA GLY A 172 -17.64 14.51 -9.61
C GLY A 172 -17.21 13.97 -8.24
N GLN A 173 -16.16 13.15 -8.22
CA GLN A 173 -15.53 12.66 -7.02
C GLN A 173 -14.64 13.77 -6.45
N PHE A 174 -14.87 14.16 -5.19
CA PHE A 174 -13.97 15.07 -4.50
C PHE A 174 -12.71 14.30 -4.08
N VAL A 175 -11.57 14.65 -4.64
CA VAL A 175 -10.27 14.02 -4.32
C VAL A 175 -9.48 14.83 -3.30
N THR A 176 -9.70 16.14 -3.27
CA THR A 176 -8.97 17.06 -2.40
C THR A 176 -9.93 17.93 -1.62
N TYR A 177 -9.70 18.03 -0.32
CA TYR A 177 -10.46 18.88 0.60
C TYR A 177 -9.54 19.88 1.28
N LYS A 178 -9.93 21.17 1.28
CA LYS A 178 -9.20 22.25 1.95
C LYS A 178 -10.01 22.80 3.09
N MET A 179 -9.39 22.85 4.26
CA MET A 179 -9.98 23.44 5.46
C MET A 179 -9.60 24.92 5.60
N THR A 180 -10.40 25.66 6.37
CA THR A 180 -10.20 27.10 6.64
C THR A 180 -8.86 27.42 7.29
N ASN A 181 -8.28 26.49 8.04
CA ASN A 181 -6.97 26.62 8.71
C ASN A 181 -5.77 26.24 7.83
N GLY A 182 -5.97 26.09 6.52
CA GLY A 182 -4.93 25.79 5.55
C GLY A 182 -4.53 24.31 5.47
N ILE A 183 -5.26 23.41 6.13
CA ILE A 183 -5.05 21.96 5.98
C ILE A 183 -5.60 21.52 4.62
N GLU A 184 -4.80 20.77 3.88
CA GLU A 184 -5.17 20.15 2.61
C GLU A 184 -5.14 18.64 2.76
N LEU A 185 -6.27 17.99 2.48
CA LEU A 185 -6.43 16.55 2.51
C LEU A 185 -6.68 16.03 1.09
N THR A 186 -5.86 15.07 0.65
CA THR A 186 -6.07 14.35 -0.61
C THR A 186 -6.41 12.90 -0.33
N LEU A 187 -7.54 12.43 -0.85
CA LEU A 187 -7.91 11.02 -0.76
C LEU A 187 -7.28 10.21 -1.88
N LYS A 188 -6.82 9.01 -1.52
CA LYS A 188 -6.36 8.00 -2.48
C LYS A 188 -6.96 6.64 -2.16
N HIS A 189 -7.52 6.02 -3.18
CA HIS A 189 -7.97 4.63 -3.07
C HIS A 189 -6.79 3.68 -2.87
N PHE A 190 -6.93 2.81 -1.87
CA PHE A 190 -5.92 1.80 -1.55
C PHE A 190 -6.52 0.40 -1.62
N PRO A 191 -6.32 -0.33 -2.74
CA PRO A 191 -6.98 -1.59 -3.02
C PRO A 191 -6.78 -2.70 -1.99
N LEU A 192 -5.70 -2.65 -1.20
CA LEU A 192 -5.45 -3.64 -0.16
C LEU A 192 -6.49 -3.59 0.97
N TYR A 193 -7.17 -2.47 1.18
CA TYR A 193 -8.26 -2.37 2.16
C TYR A 193 -9.53 -3.05 1.68
N ASP A 194 -9.71 -3.20 0.38
CA ASP A 194 -10.86 -3.86 -0.23
C ASP A 194 -10.65 -5.36 -0.49
N ASP A 195 -9.44 -5.88 -0.23
CA ASP A 195 -9.09 -7.27 -0.53
C ASP A 195 -9.79 -8.23 0.45
N THR A 196 -10.88 -8.87 -0.01
CA THR A 196 -11.67 -9.82 0.77
C THR A 196 -10.94 -11.13 1.11
N THR A 197 -9.85 -11.43 0.41
CA THR A 197 -9.05 -12.65 0.66
C THR A 197 -8.44 -12.60 2.07
N TYR A 198 -8.06 -11.41 2.51
CA TYR A 198 -7.38 -11.21 3.78
C TYR A 198 -8.25 -10.49 4.81
N ASN A 199 -9.12 -9.58 4.37
CA ASN A 199 -9.98 -8.76 5.23
C ASN A 199 -11.33 -9.45 5.39
N ARG A 200 -11.41 -10.39 6.32
CA ARG A 200 -12.58 -11.27 6.50
C ARG A 200 -13.66 -10.70 7.41
N LEU A 201 -13.33 -9.67 8.21
CA LEU A 201 -14.30 -9.03 9.07
C LEU A 201 -15.18 -8.12 8.22
N LEU A 202 -16.47 -8.43 8.15
CA LEU A 202 -17.41 -7.74 7.28
C LEU A 202 -18.31 -6.81 8.11
N HIS A 203 -18.64 -5.67 7.53
CA HIS A 203 -19.63 -4.75 8.10
C HIS A 203 -21.03 -5.39 7.98
N PRO A 204 -21.81 -5.47 9.07
CA PRO A 204 -23.06 -6.25 9.10
C PRO A 204 -24.11 -5.75 8.11
N VAL A 205 -24.19 -4.45 7.87
CA VAL A 205 -25.20 -3.87 6.98
C VAL A 205 -24.77 -3.92 5.52
N SER A 206 -23.51 -3.56 5.20
CA SER A 206 -23.04 -3.47 3.81
C SER A 206 -22.48 -4.77 3.26
N GLY A 207 -22.12 -5.74 4.12
CA GLY A 207 -21.43 -6.97 3.72
C GLY A 207 -20.03 -6.76 3.14
N LYS A 208 -19.47 -5.55 3.25
CA LYS A 208 -18.14 -5.21 2.75
C LYS A 208 -17.09 -5.31 3.87
N PRO A 209 -15.80 -5.52 3.56
CA PRO A 209 -14.75 -5.56 4.58
C PRO A 209 -14.76 -4.30 5.45
N LEU A 210 -14.64 -4.44 6.76
CA LEU A 210 -14.49 -3.30 7.67
C LEU A 210 -13.23 -2.49 7.36
N GLU A 211 -12.18 -3.13 6.91
CA GLU A 211 -10.96 -2.46 6.46
C GLU A 211 -11.20 -1.49 5.30
N SER A 212 -12.22 -1.72 4.46
CA SER A 212 -12.59 -0.81 3.37
C SER A 212 -13.05 0.58 3.87
N TYR A 213 -13.51 0.65 5.11
CA TYR A 213 -13.90 1.91 5.78
C TYR A 213 -12.74 2.60 6.49
N ARG A 214 -11.60 1.92 6.67
CA ARG A 214 -10.41 2.51 7.29
C ARG A 214 -9.93 3.70 6.48
N MET A 215 -9.56 4.76 7.20
CA MET A 215 -8.88 5.92 6.63
C MET A 215 -7.54 6.10 7.34
N THR A 216 -6.45 6.00 6.60
CA THR A 216 -5.09 6.19 7.13
C THR A 216 -4.53 7.50 6.63
N PHE A 217 -4.38 8.47 7.52
CA PHE A 217 -3.90 9.81 7.23
C PHE A 217 -2.38 9.86 7.35
N LEU A 218 -1.73 10.23 6.27
CA LEU A 218 -0.28 10.24 6.14
C LEU A 218 0.22 11.64 5.83
N ASP A 219 1.17 12.12 6.63
CA ASP A 219 1.97 13.28 6.30
C ASP A 219 3.15 12.83 5.42
N LEU A 220 3.09 13.17 4.13
CA LEU A 220 4.17 12.92 3.17
C LEU A 220 5.14 14.09 3.05
N GLY A 221 5.01 15.10 3.91
CA GLY A 221 5.87 16.27 3.94
C GLY A 221 7.33 15.95 4.23
N ARG A 222 8.16 16.96 4.03
CA ARG A 222 9.59 16.90 4.39
C ARG A 222 9.85 17.72 5.64
N ARG A 223 10.63 17.17 6.56
CA ARG A 223 11.11 17.85 7.75
C ARG A 223 12.63 17.77 7.76
N ASP A 224 13.28 18.88 7.97
CA ASP A 224 14.75 18.96 7.92
C ASP A 224 15.35 18.37 6.63
N GLY A 225 14.67 18.60 5.50
CA GLY A 225 15.07 18.09 4.18
C GLY A 225 14.79 16.61 3.94
N GLN A 226 14.24 15.90 4.92
CA GLN A 226 14.00 14.45 4.83
C GLN A 226 12.49 14.12 4.84
N ALA A 227 12.07 13.18 3.98
CA ALA A 227 10.68 12.73 3.93
C ALA A 227 10.28 12.03 5.23
N ASN A 228 9.02 12.25 5.67
CA ASN A 228 8.50 11.62 6.88
C ASN A 228 8.33 10.10 6.70
N ILE A 229 7.88 9.67 5.55
CA ILE A 229 7.72 8.25 5.23
C ILE A 229 8.74 7.87 4.17
N VAL A 230 9.59 6.88 4.47
CA VAL A 230 10.67 6.45 3.60
C VAL A 230 10.64 4.95 3.41
N LYS A 231 10.65 4.51 2.16
CA LYS A 231 10.94 3.12 1.82
C LYS A 231 12.45 2.91 1.97
N VAL A 232 12.83 1.98 2.80
CA VAL A 232 14.23 1.60 3.03
C VAL A 232 14.48 0.28 2.33
N VAL A 233 15.53 0.22 1.53
CA VAL A 233 15.92 -0.97 0.81
C VAL A 233 17.38 -1.30 1.06
N ARG A 234 17.72 -2.58 1.04
CA ARG A 234 19.12 -2.98 1.05
C ARG A 234 19.72 -2.74 -0.33
N LYS A 235 20.90 -2.15 -0.38
CA LYS A 235 21.61 -1.88 -1.64
C LYS A 235 21.67 -3.15 -2.50
N ASP A 236 21.32 -3.01 -3.78
CA ASP A 236 21.30 -4.06 -4.79
C ASP A 236 20.35 -5.25 -4.49
N ARG A 237 19.43 -5.11 -3.51
CA ARG A 237 18.49 -6.15 -3.09
C ARG A 237 17.05 -5.69 -2.97
N GLU A 238 16.70 -4.63 -3.64
CA GLU A 238 15.30 -4.16 -3.70
C GLU A 238 14.42 -5.16 -4.43
N MET A 239 14.89 -5.65 -5.57
CA MET A 239 14.23 -6.65 -6.37
C MET A 239 15.28 -7.38 -7.21
N VAL A 240 15.64 -8.57 -6.76
CA VAL A 240 16.55 -9.47 -7.48
C VAL A 240 15.72 -10.55 -8.12
N ILE A 241 15.88 -10.73 -9.43
CA ILE A 241 15.22 -11.79 -10.19
C ILE A 241 16.31 -12.61 -10.86
N TRP A 242 16.27 -13.90 -10.66
CA TRP A 242 17.15 -14.85 -11.36
C TRP A 242 16.36 -16.07 -11.76
N ASN A 243 16.92 -16.82 -12.71
CA ASN A 243 16.35 -18.07 -13.15
C ASN A 243 17.34 -19.22 -13.00
N THR A 244 16.80 -20.39 -12.83
CA THR A 244 17.51 -21.66 -12.83
C THR A 244 17.02 -22.48 -14.03
N SER A 245 17.82 -22.52 -15.09
CA SER A 245 17.46 -23.16 -16.36
C SER A 245 17.68 -24.67 -16.29
N GLY A 246 16.67 -25.41 -16.75
CA GLY A 246 16.74 -26.85 -17.01
C GLY A 246 16.81 -27.13 -18.51
N SER A 247 15.88 -27.98 -19.02
CA SER A 247 15.78 -28.25 -20.47
C SER A 247 15.46 -27.02 -21.30
N VAL A 248 14.77 -26.05 -20.70
CA VAL A 248 14.34 -24.80 -21.31
C VAL A 248 14.89 -23.63 -20.49
N ALA A 249 15.16 -22.52 -21.18
CA ALA A 249 15.49 -21.24 -20.54
C ALA A 249 14.39 -20.21 -20.85
N PRO A 250 14.10 -19.25 -19.95
CA PRO A 250 13.12 -18.21 -20.21
C PRO A 250 13.55 -17.37 -21.42
N GLY A 251 12.58 -17.15 -22.33
CA GLY A 251 12.87 -16.44 -23.59
C GLY A 251 13.02 -14.93 -23.44
N THR A 252 11.95 -14.24 -23.10
CA THR A 252 11.85 -12.77 -23.16
C THR A 252 10.88 -12.23 -22.12
N GLY A 253 10.99 -12.59 -20.88
CA GLY A 253 10.10 -12.05 -19.86
C GLY A 253 10.76 -10.97 -19.00
N TYR A 254 10.21 -10.74 -17.82
CA TYR A 254 10.76 -9.79 -16.84
C TYR A 254 12.12 -10.24 -16.28
N SER A 255 12.47 -11.52 -16.42
CA SER A 255 13.77 -12.03 -16.04
C SER A 255 14.86 -11.51 -17.00
N LYS A 256 15.75 -10.70 -16.47
CA LYS A 256 16.87 -10.13 -17.23
C LYS A 256 18.01 -11.13 -17.47
N ASN A 257 18.05 -12.22 -16.70
CA ASN A 257 19.11 -13.19 -16.78
C ASN A 257 18.74 -14.32 -17.74
N LYS A 258 19.08 -14.16 -19.00
CA LYS A 258 19.06 -15.24 -19.99
C LYS A 258 20.26 -16.13 -19.73
N SER A 259 20.10 -17.16 -18.94
CA SER A 259 21.16 -18.16 -18.80
C SER A 259 21.03 -19.16 -19.95
N THR A 260 22.12 -19.31 -20.72
CA THR A 260 22.28 -20.41 -21.68
C THR A 260 22.83 -21.67 -21.03
N VAL A 261 23.30 -21.55 -19.80
CA VAL A 261 23.84 -22.67 -19.02
C VAL A 261 22.68 -23.36 -18.33
N ARG A 262 22.56 -24.68 -18.55
CA ARG A 262 21.60 -25.54 -17.84
C ARG A 262 22.17 -25.85 -16.47
N SER A 263 21.40 -25.47 -15.42
CA SER A 263 21.84 -25.61 -14.03
C SER A 263 21.13 -26.72 -13.25
N ASN A 264 20.11 -27.32 -13.86
CA ASN A 264 19.42 -28.49 -13.30
C ASN A 264 18.95 -29.46 -14.39
N ALA A 265 18.56 -30.68 -13.97
CA ALA A 265 18.08 -31.74 -14.86
C ALA A 265 16.56 -31.73 -15.07
N LYS A 266 15.83 -30.70 -14.55
CA LYS A 266 14.37 -30.60 -14.72
C LYS A 266 14.00 -30.23 -16.15
N ASP A 267 12.91 -30.78 -16.65
CA ASP A 267 12.31 -30.32 -17.89
C ASP A 267 11.51 -29.02 -17.61
N GLY A 268 12.15 -27.88 -17.87
CA GLY A 268 11.59 -26.56 -17.60
C GLY A 268 12.62 -25.57 -17.06
N TYR A 269 12.13 -24.53 -16.38
CA TYR A 269 12.95 -23.58 -15.63
C TYR A 269 12.22 -23.06 -14.40
N SER A 270 12.99 -22.58 -13.43
CA SER A 270 12.47 -21.93 -12.22
C SER A 270 12.85 -20.46 -12.22
N VAL A 271 11.94 -19.59 -11.81
CA VAL A 271 12.19 -18.15 -11.63
C VAL A 271 12.08 -17.82 -10.15
N HIS A 272 13.04 -17.07 -9.65
CA HIS A 272 13.17 -16.70 -8.25
C HIS A 272 13.13 -15.18 -8.10
N PHE A 273 12.33 -14.71 -7.16
CA PHE A 273 12.26 -13.31 -6.76
C PHE A 273 12.78 -13.18 -5.33
N LEU A 274 13.58 -12.18 -5.08
CA LEU A 274 14.06 -11.80 -3.75
C LEU A 274 13.96 -10.29 -3.58
N GLY A 275 13.43 -9.83 -2.46
CA GLY A 275 13.44 -8.43 -2.08
C GLY A 275 13.74 -8.26 -0.59
N GLU A 276 14.64 -7.33 -0.26
CA GLU A 276 14.93 -6.92 1.11
C GLU A 276 14.59 -5.44 1.27
N MET A 277 13.46 -5.17 1.93
CA MET A 277 12.94 -3.81 2.06
C MET A 277 12.19 -3.62 3.37
N GLY A 278 11.83 -2.39 3.66
CA GLY A 278 11.02 -2.00 4.81
C GLY A 278 10.50 -0.59 4.65
N ILE A 279 9.72 -0.16 5.61
CA ILE A 279 9.20 1.20 5.69
C ILE A 279 9.62 1.84 7.01
N MET A 280 9.95 3.11 6.96
CA MET A 280 10.28 3.90 8.13
C MET A 280 9.39 5.13 8.19
N LEU A 281 8.69 5.28 9.29
CA LEU A 281 7.95 6.47 9.66
C LEU A 281 8.77 7.26 10.69
N ARG A 282 9.17 8.48 10.36
CA ARG A 282 10.06 9.31 11.20
C ARG A 282 9.31 10.01 12.32
N ASP A 283 8.18 10.62 12.00
CA ASP A 283 7.30 11.24 12.98
C ASP A 283 5.94 10.53 13.03
N PRO A 284 5.79 9.57 13.94
CA PRO A 284 4.53 8.83 14.12
C PRO A 284 3.34 9.69 14.51
N ARG A 285 3.59 10.89 15.09
CA ARG A 285 2.54 11.79 15.58
C ARG A 285 1.83 12.53 14.46
N ALA A 286 2.50 12.68 13.31
CA ALA A 286 1.94 13.36 12.15
C ALA A 286 1.09 12.44 11.25
N CYS A 287 0.89 11.20 11.67
CA CYS A 287 0.06 10.24 10.97
C CYS A 287 -1.01 9.70 11.92
N GLY A 288 -2.16 9.30 11.37
CA GLY A 288 -3.25 8.79 12.19
C GLY A 288 -4.19 7.87 11.42
N GLU A 289 -5.13 7.27 12.13
CA GLU A 289 -6.10 6.33 11.58
C GLU A 289 -7.49 6.59 12.14
N LEU A 290 -8.48 6.56 11.25
CA LEU A 290 -9.89 6.42 11.59
C LEU A 290 -10.31 4.98 11.27
N LEU A 291 -10.85 4.29 12.25
CA LEU A 291 -11.24 2.89 12.18
C LEU A 291 -12.75 2.79 12.37
N MET A 292 -13.42 2.06 11.47
CA MET A 292 -14.84 1.77 11.64
C MET A 292 -15.04 0.82 12.81
N GLU A 293 -15.91 1.18 13.74
CA GLU A 293 -16.41 0.35 14.79
C GLU A 293 -17.87 -0.01 14.52
N VAL A 294 -18.20 -1.24 14.73
CA VAL A 294 -19.59 -1.73 14.61
C VAL A 294 -20.09 -1.95 16.03
N GLU A 295 -21.18 -1.29 16.38
CA GLU A 295 -21.90 -1.60 17.61
C GLU A 295 -22.50 -3.00 17.48
N ASP A 296 -22.22 -3.86 18.48
CA ASP A 296 -22.77 -5.20 18.59
C ASP A 296 -24.29 -5.19 18.85
#